data_95c6d2a6a8da340eebfe404df41ad133
#
_entry.id   95c6d2a6a8da340eebfe404df41ad133
#
_cell.length_a   1.000
_cell.length_b   1.000
_cell.length_c   1.000
_cell.angle_alpha   90.00
_cell.angle_beta   90.00
_cell.angle_gamma   90.00
#
_symmetry.space_group_name_H-M   'P 1'
#
loop_
_entity.id
_entity.type
_entity.pdbx_description
1 polymer ?
#
loop_
_entity_poly.entity_id
_entity_poly.type
_entity_poly.pdbx_seq_one_letter_code
_entity_poly.pdbx_strand_id
1 'polypeptide(L)' 'MPTQEELKVLKLLAKEWAHSGPPGILDVSDIVAAVNQAPSQTLQALKNLYQSGLVEMSVLKTSAFLTPEGFEAAESQSHS' A
#
# COMPACT_ATOMS: atom_id res chain seq x y z
N MET A 1 -11.60 -2.38 9.22
CA MET A 1 -11.37 -3.16 7.97
C MET A 1 -10.96 -2.22 6.86
N PRO A 2 -9.92 -2.54 6.10
CA PRO A 2 -9.58 -1.73 4.94
C PRO A 2 -10.67 -1.76 3.89
N THR A 3 -10.84 -0.64 3.18
CA THR A 3 -11.74 -0.60 2.04
C THR A 3 -11.14 -1.37 0.87
N GLN A 4 -11.92 -1.59 -0.19
CA GLN A 4 -11.42 -2.27 -1.39
C GLN A 4 -10.27 -1.48 -2.04
N GLU A 5 -10.37 -0.16 -2.04
CA GLU A 5 -9.30 0.70 -2.56
C GLU A 5 -8.02 0.52 -1.75
N GLU A 6 -8.16 0.47 -0.42
CA GLU A 6 -7.02 0.27 0.46
C GLU A 6 -6.41 -1.12 0.28
N LEU A 7 -7.26 -2.14 0.11
CA LEU A 7 -6.78 -3.50 -0.13
C LEU A 7 -5.98 -3.62 -1.42
N LYS A 8 -6.39 -2.94 -2.47
CA LYS A 8 -5.65 -2.95 -3.73
C LYS A 8 -4.24 -2.40 -3.54
N VAL A 9 -4.12 -1.31 -2.78
CA VAL A 9 -2.83 -0.71 -2.48
C VAL A 9 -2.00 -1.66 -1.60
N LEU A 10 -2.61 -2.23 -0.57
CA LEU A 10 -1.91 -3.16 0.33
C LEU A 10 -1.38 -4.36 -0.44
N LYS A 11 -2.19 -4.94 -1.31
CA LYS A 11 -1.79 -6.12 -2.08
C LYS A 11 -0.67 -5.81 -3.05
N LEU A 12 -0.71 -4.63 -3.68
CA LEU A 12 0.36 -4.21 -4.57
C LEU A 12 1.67 -4.07 -3.80
N LEU A 13 1.64 -3.41 -2.65
CA LEU A 13 2.83 -3.23 -1.84
C LEU A 13 3.34 -4.55 -1.27
N ALA A 14 2.42 -5.45 -0.90
CA ALA A 14 2.81 -6.78 -0.42
C ALA A 14 3.48 -7.60 -1.52
N LYS A 15 3.03 -7.45 -2.76
CA LYS A 15 3.66 -8.12 -3.89
C LYS A 15 5.09 -7.60 -4.09
N GLU A 16 5.29 -6.30 -3.96
CA GLU A 16 6.61 -5.71 -4.07
C GLU A 16 7.51 -6.17 -2.92
N TRP A 17 6.97 -6.23 -1.71
CA TRP A 17 7.68 -6.76 -0.54
C TRP A 17 8.18 -8.18 -0.80
N ALA A 18 7.31 -9.04 -1.34
CA ALA A 18 7.65 -10.44 -1.60
C ALA A 18 8.66 -10.56 -2.74
N HIS A 19 8.58 -9.68 -3.75
CA HIS A 19 9.41 -9.75 -4.94
C HIS A 19 10.80 -9.16 -4.70
N SER A 20 10.87 -8.00 -4.06
CA SER A 20 12.12 -7.24 -3.90
C SER A 20 12.68 -7.32 -2.49
N GLY A 21 11.97 -7.95 -1.56
CA GLY A 21 12.34 -7.98 -0.16
C GLY A 21 11.81 -6.76 0.58
N PRO A 22 11.69 -6.86 1.91
CA PRO A 22 11.22 -5.74 2.70
C PRO A 22 12.19 -4.55 2.61
N PRO A 23 11.71 -3.32 2.64
CA PRO A 23 10.31 -2.95 2.87
C PRO A 23 9.44 -2.85 1.62
N GLY A 24 9.97 -3.13 0.43
CA GLY A 24 9.18 -3.09 -0.79
C GLY A 24 8.70 -1.69 -1.15
N ILE A 25 9.63 -0.76 -1.34
CA ILE A 25 9.32 0.65 -1.59
C ILE A 25 8.87 0.83 -3.03
N LEU A 26 7.75 1.54 -3.21
CA LEU A 26 7.25 1.94 -4.52
C LEU A 26 7.00 3.44 -4.55
N ASP A 27 7.25 4.07 -5.70
CA ASP A 27 6.86 5.46 -5.88
C ASP A 27 5.33 5.58 -5.92
N VAL A 28 4.81 6.66 -5.37
CA VAL A 28 3.37 6.90 -5.36
C VAL A 28 2.81 6.94 -6.77
N SER A 29 3.56 7.53 -7.72
CA SER A 29 3.13 7.56 -9.12
C SER A 29 2.99 6.15 -9.71
N ASP A 30 3.90 5.24 -9.33
CA ASP A 30 3.82 3.85 -9.79
C ASP A 30 2.62 3.13 -9.17
N ILE A 31 2.33 3.43 -7.91
CA ILE A 31 1.15 2.86 -7.25
C ILE A 31 -0.12 3.34 -7.94
N VAL A 32 -0.21 4.63 -8.21
CA VAL A 32 -1.38 5.21 -8.89
C VAL A 32 -1.57 4.57 -10.26
N ALA A 33 -0.46 4.34 -10.99
CA ALA A 33 -0.53 3.75 -12.31
C ALA A 33 -0.92 2.26 -12.26
N ALA A 34 -0.48 1.55 -11.22
CA ALA A 34 -0.66 0.09 -11.14
C ALA A 34 -2.04 -0.29 -10.62
N VAL A 35 -2.61 0.48 -9.69
CA VAL A 35 -3.96 0.19 -9.21
C VAL A 35 -4.97 0.78 -10.19
N ASN A 36 -5.96 -0.04 -10.56
CA ASN A 36 -6.91 0.34 -11.59
C ASN A 36 -8.07 1.12 -10.97
N GLN A 37 -7.78 2.34 -10.51
CA GLN A 37 -8.79 3.20 -9.90
C GLN A 37 -8.34 4.65 -10.03
N ALA A 38 -9.25 5.59 -9.71
CA ALA A 38 -8.96 7.01 -9.83
C ALA A 38 -7.79 7.42 -8.94
N PRO A 39 -6.90 8.31 -9.43
CA PRO A 39 -5.77 8.76 -8.62
C PRO A 39 -6.16 9.34 -7.27
N SER A 40 -7.26 10.10 -7.20
CA SER A 40 -7.71 10.66 -5.93
C SER A 40 -8.10 9.57 -4.93
N GLN A 41 -8.70 8.48 -5.40
CA GLN A 41 -9.05 7.35 -4.55
C GLN A 41 -7.80 6.65 -4.03
N THR A 42 -6.80 6.48 -4.90
CA THR A 42 -5.54 5.85 -4.52
C THR A 42 -4.79 6.69 -3.49
N LEU A 43 -4.73 8.01 -3.69
CA LEU A 43 -4.07 8.89 -2.75
C LEU A 43 -4.79 8.92 -1.39
N GLN A 44 -6.12 8.90 -1.42
CA GLN A 44 -6.88 8.84 -0.17
C GLN A 44 -6.66 7.52 0.55
N ALA A 45 -6.61 6.42 -0.19
CA ALA A 45 -6.33 5.11 0.38
C ALA A 45 -4.95 5.08 1.03
N LEU A 46 -3.94 5.63 0.36
CA LEU A 46 -2.59 5.71 0.93
C LEU A 46 -2.57 6.53 2.21
N LYS A 47 -3.27 7.64 2.23
CA LYS A 47 -3.36 8.49 3.41
C LYS A 47 -4.00 7.73 4.58
N ASN A 48 -5.10 7.03 4.30
CA ASN A 48 -5.79 6.25 5.33
C ASN A 48 -4.90 5.14 5.88
N LEU A 49 -4.19 4.44 5.00
CA LEU A 49 -3.29 3.37 5.42
C LEU A 49 -2.11 3.91 6.22
N TYR A 50 -1.60 5.08 5.84
CA TYR A 50 -0.55 5.74 6.57
C TYR A 50 -1.01 6.09 8.00
N GLN A 51 -2.22 6.64 8.11
CA GLN A 51 -2.77 7.02 9.41
C GLN A 51 -3.05 5.80 10.29
N SER A 52 -3.34 4.66 9.68
CA SER A 52 -3.59 3.41 10.40
C SER A 52 -2.31 2.66 10.78
N GLY A 53 -1.15 3.13 10.32
CA GLY A 53 0.12 2.48 10.61
C GLY A 53 0.42 1.27 9.75
N LEU A 54 -0.34 1.04 8.69
CA LEU A 54 -0.13 -0.10 7.78
C LEU A 54 0.84 0.23 6.65
N VAL A 55 1.03 1.51 6.35
CA VAL A 55 1.91 2.00 5.31
C VAL A 55 2.72 3.16 5.87
N GLU A 56 4.00 3.22 5.50
CA GLU A 56 4.85 4.39 5.75
C GLU A 56 5.08 5.11 4.44
N MET A 57 5.32 6.40 4.53
CA MET A 57 5.60 7.21 3.36
C MET A 57 6.86 8.04 3.60
N SER A 58 7.56 8.37 2.51
CA SER A 58 8.74 9.23 2.59
C SER A 58 8.37 10.62 3.11
N VAL A 59 9.38 11.37 3.53
CA VAL A 59 9.19 12.73 4.06
C VAL A 59 8.43 13.59 3.04
N LEU A 60 8.79 13.47 1.77
CA LEU A 60 8.16 14.24 0.69
C LEU A 60 6.89 13.58 0.16
N LYS A 61 6.53 12.42 0.71
CA LYS A 61 5.34 11.66 0.32
C LYS A 61 5.35 11.26 -1.16
N THR A 62 6.54 10.99 -1.69
CA THR A 62 6.72 10.57 -3.07
C THR A 62 6.86 9.06 -3.21
N SER A 63 7.08 8.36 -2.12
CA SER A 63 7.17 6.90 -2.11
C SER A 63 6.50 6.33 -0.88
N ALA A 64 6.12 5.06 -0.95
CA ALA A 64 5.42 4.38 0.12
C ALA A 64 5.91 2.94 0.23
N PHE A 65 5.80 2.37 1.43
CA PHE A 65 6.16 0.98 1.67
C PHE A 65 5.35 0.45 2.84
N LEU A 66 5.21 -0.88 2.90
CA LEU A 66 4.45 -1.52 3.98
C LEU A 66 5.25 -1.50 5.29
N THR A 67 4.50 -1.37 6.39
CA THR A 67 5.01 -1.74 7.70
C THR A 67 4.80 -3.25 7.89
N PRO A 68 5.43 -3.87 8.90
CA PRO A 68 5.13 -5.29 9.19
C PRO A 68 3.64 -5.53 9.43
N GLU A 69 2.96 -4.60 10.09
CA GLU A 69 1.52 -4.69 10.33
C GLU A 69 0.75 -4.63 9.01
N GLY A 70 1.23 -3.81 8.07
CA GLY A 70 0.61 -3.71 6.75
C GLY A 70 0.76 -5.00 5.95
N PHE A 71 1.92 -5.63 6.03
CA PHE A 71 2.14 -6.91 5.36
C PHE A 71 1.21 -7.98 5.94
N GLU A 72 1.10 -8.04 7.27
CA GLU A 72 0.20 -8.99 7.91
C GLU A 72 -1.26 -8.75 7.52
N ALA A 73 -1.67 -7.49 7.44
CA ALA A 73 -3.03 -7.15 7.02
C ALA A 73 -3.29 -7.62 5.59
N ALA A 74 -2.33 -7.42 4.68
CA ALA A 74 -2.46 -7.86 3.30
C ALA A 74 -2.56 -9.39 3.21
N GLU A 75 -1.74 -10.10 3.99
CA GLU A 75 -1.75 -11.56 3.99
C GLU A 75 -3.05 -12.10 4.56
N SER A 76 -3.58 -11.51 5.62
CA SER A 76 -4.84 -11.92 6.23
C SER A 76 -5.99 -11.82 5.23
N GLN A 77 -6.01 -10.77 4.44
CA GLN A 77 -7.07 -10.58 3.46
C GLN A 77 -6.92 -11.54 2.28
N SER A 78 -5.69 -11.98 2.00
CA SER A 78 -5.44 -12.90 0.89
C SER A 78 -5.95 -14.32 1.14
N HIS A 79 -6.20 -14.66 2.40
CA HIS A 79 -6.64 -16.00 2.78
C HIS A 79 -8.16 -16.13 2.91
N SER A 80 -8.87 -15.07 2.74
CA SER A 80 -10.33 -15.09 2.90
C SER A 80 -11.06 -15.49 1.64
#